data_9961b92bc17545157704cb1d754a477d
#
_entry.id   9961b92bc17545157704cb1d754a477d
#
_cell.length_a   1.000
_cell.length_b   1.000
_cell.length_c   1.000
_cell.angle_alpha   90.00
_cell.angle_beta   90.00
_cell.angle_gamma   90.00
#
_symmetry.space_group_name_H-M   'P 1'
#
loop_
_entity.id
_entity.type
_entity.pdbx_description
1 polymer ?
#
loop_
_entity_poly.entity_id
_entity_poly.type
_entity_poly.pdbx_seq_one_letter_code
_entity_poly.pdbx_strand_id
1 'polypeptide(L)'
;MPRRLDYLKVANGDLVLAKDMPDALTAATLVFGDGARQTFTADGKTTYVDHGGSTQGEWSIVEDGAFSSFWPPDYRATYGLRWIVEDGAVSGLSFIQAGRGDRYDGRYE
;
A
#
# COMPACT_ATOMS: atom_id res chain seq x y z
N MET A 1 -13.37 7.46 5.06
CA MET A 1 -13.27 6.80 3.75
C MET A 1 -12.69 7.75 2.73
N PRO A 2 -11.59 7.38 2.08
CA PRO A 2 -10.99 8.25 1.06
C PRO A 2 -11.94 8.43 -0.13
N ARG A 3 -12.23 9.70 -0.46
CA ARG A 3 -13.16 10.00 -1.56
C ARG A 3 -12.61 9.58 -2.91
N ARG A 4 -11.28 9.60 -3.04
CA ARG A 4 -10.59 9.29 -4.29
C ARG A 4 -10.90 7.88 -4.78
N LEU A 5 -11.33 6.98 -3.88
CA LEU A 5 -11.61 5.60 -4.19
C LEU A 5 -13.10 5.29 -4.36
N ASP A 6 -13.96 6.29 -4.28
CA ASP A 6 -15.42 6.09 -4.36
C ASP A 6 -15.86 5.55 -5.72
N TYR A 7 -15.07 5.78 -6.77
CA TYR A 7 -15.39 5.29 -8.11
C TYR A 7 -15.16 3.79 -8.29
N LEU A 8 -14.47 3.15 -7.36
CA LEU A 8 -14.09 1.75 -7.49
C LEU A 8 -15.23 0.82 -7.15
N LYS A 9 -15.39 -0.21 -7.99
CA LYS A 9 -16.33 -1.30 -7.75
C LYS A 9 -15.55 -2.58 -7.68
N VAL A 10 -15.01 -2.87 -6.52
CA VAL A 10 -14.14 -4.02 -6.29
C VAL A 10 -14.65 -4.81 -5.11
N ALA A 11 -14.27 -6.08 -5.06
CA ALA A 11 -14.57 -6.97 -3.94
C ALA A 11 -13.33 -7.18 -3.10
N ASN A 12 -13.55 -7.61 -1.85
CA ASN A 12 -12.43 -7.91 -0.95
C ASN A 12 -11.54 -8.98 -1.58
N GLY A 13 -10.24 -8.69 -1.61
CA GLY A 13 -9.26 -9.59 -2.19
C GLY A 13 -8.98 -9.39 -3.67
N ASP A 14 -9.72 -8.49 -4.33
CA ASP A 14 -9.46 -8.19 -5.73
C ASP A 14 -8.07 -7.57 -5.90
N LEU A 15 -7.42 -7.91 -7.01
CA LEU A 15 -6.10 -7.37 -7.32
C LEU A 15 -6.20 -5.87 -7.61
N VAL A 16 -5.30 -5.09 -7.03
CA VAL A 16 -5.19 -3.67 -7.35
C VAL A 16 -4.45 -3.55 -8.67
N LEU A 17 -5.11 -2.99 -9.68
CA LEU A 17 -4.51 -2.83 -11.00
C LEU A 17 -3.48 -1.70 -10.98
N ALA A 18 -2.49 -1.80 -11.88
CA ALA A 18 -1.41 -0.80 -11.95
C ALA A 18 -1.95 0.61 -12.07
N LYS A 19 -3.00 0.81 -12.88
CA LYS A 19 -3.60 2.13 -13.10
C LYS A 19 -4.24 2.71 -11.84
N ASP A 20 -4.61 1.87 -10.88
CA ASP A 20 -5.27 2.30 -9.64
C ASP A 20 -4.30 2.42 -8.46
N MET A 21 -3.07 1.94 -8.61
CA MET A 21 -2.10 1.94 -7.51
C MET A 21 -1.75 3.34 -7.00
N PRO A 22 -1.52 4.34 -7.86
CA PRO A 22 -1.22 5.67 -7.33
C PRO A 22 -2.33 6.21 -6.43
N ASP A 23 -3.59 6.07 -6.84
CA ASP A 23 -4.72 6.51 -6.02
C ASP A 23 -4.85 5.66 -4.76
N ALA A 24 -4.65 4.35 -4.88
CA ALA A 24 -4.74 3.44 -3.74
C ALA A 24 -3.72 3.79 -2.65
N LEU A 25 -2.49 4.09 -3.06
CA LEU A 25 -1.40 4.34 -2.12
C LEU A 25 -1.45 5.75 -1.53
N THR A 26 -1.89 6.73 -2.31
CA THR A 26 -1.90 8.13 -1.86
C THR A 26 -3.23 8.57 -1.26
N ALA A 27 -4.22 7.67 -1.16
CA ALA A 27 -5.56 8.02 -0.69
C ALA A 27 -5.58 8.51 0.75
N ALA A 28 -4.80 7.85 1.63
CA ALA A 28 -4.72 8.20 3.04
C ALA A 28 -3.55 7.44 3.67
N THR A 29 -3.24 7.79 4.92
CA THR A 29 -2.27 7.03 5.70
C THR A 29 -2.80 5.62 5.94
N LEU A 30 -1.91 4.62 5.79
CA LEU A 30 -2.24 3.23 6.11
C LEU A 30 -1.75 2.90 7.51
N VAL A 31 -2.61 2.25 8.29
CA VAL A 31 -2.29 1.78 9.64
C VAL A 31 -2.26 0.26 9.62
N PHE A 32 -1.14 -0.31 10.01
CA PHE A 32 -0.93 -1.76 10.04
C PHE A 32 -1.32 -2.35 11.40
N GLY A 33 -1.41 -3.69 11.45
CA GLY A 33 -1.92 -4.38 12.63
C GLY A 33 -1.10 -4.16 13.91
N ASP A 34 0.18 -3.84 13.78
CA ASP A 34 1.07 -3.56 14.90
C ASP A 34 1.05 -2.08 15.31
N GLY A 35 0.21 -1.26 14.69
CA GLY A 35 0.12 0.16 14.95
C GLY A 35 1.05 1.02 14.12
N ALA A 36 1.90 0.43 13.30
CA ALA A 36 2.77 1.19 12.40
C ALA A 36 1.94 1.93 11.36
N ARG A 37 2.43 3.06 10.88
CA ARG A 37 1.76 3.89 9.89
C ARG A 37 2.69 4.12 8.71
N GLN A 38 2.10 4.19 7.52
CA GLN A 38 2.86 4.46 6.32
C GLN A 38 2.09 5.40 5.41
N THR A 39 2.79 6.41 4.90
CA THR A 39 2.24 7.36 3.94
C THR A 39 3.00 7.25 2.63
N PHE A 40 2.30 7.57 1.54
CA PHE A 40 2.85 7.53 0.20
C PHE A 40 2.50 8.84 -0.48
N THR A 41 3.46 9.46 -1.13
CA THR A 41 3.23 10.70 -1.87
C THR A 41 3.38 10.45 -3.36
N ALA A 42 2.69 11.27 -4.15
CA ALA A 42 2.62 11.06 -5.61
C ALA A 42 3.97 11.18 -6.30
N ASP A 43 4.95 11.80 -5.65
CA ASP A 43 6.30 11.94 -6.20
C ASP A 43 7.19 10.72 -5.98
N GLY A 44 6.62 9.61 -5.48
CA GLY A 44 7.37 8.37 -5.31
C GLY A 44 8.07 8.24 -3.97
N LYS A 45 7.67 9.00 -2.97
CA LYS A 45 8.25 8.91 -1.62
C LYS A 45 7.31 8.20 -0.68
N THR A 46 7.86 7.53 0.33
CA THR A 46 7.08 6.88 1.37
C THR A 46 7.76 7.05 2.71
N THR A 47 6.96 7.20 3.76
CA THR A 47 7.44 7.32 5.13
C THR A 47 6.76 6.24 5.97
N TYR A 48 7.57 5.46 6.68
CA TYR A 48 7.11 4.40 7.58
C TYR A 48 7.44 4.80 9.01
N VAL A 49 6.42 4.82 9.87
CA VAL A 49 6.55 5.26 11.26
C VAL A 49 6.14 4.11 12.17
N ASP A 50 7.03 3.74 13.08
CA ASP A 50 6.76 2.72 14.10
C ASP A 50 7.35 3.17 15.45
N HIS A 51 7.43 2.24 16.39
CA HIS A 51 7.94 2.54 17.74
C HIS A 51 9.41 3.00 17.73
N GLY A 52 10.17 2.58 16.72
CA GLY A 52 11.58 2.93 16.60
C GLY A 52 11.83 4.27 15.95
N GLY A 53 10.78 4.95 15.46
CA GLY A 53 10.90 6.23 14.78
C GLY A 53 10.41 6.15 13.36
N SER A 54 10.86 7.07 12.50
CA SER A 54 10.44 7.12 11.11
C SER A 54 11.57 6.73 10.17
N THR A 55 11.19 6.03 9.10
CA THR A 55 12.11 5.62 8.03
C THR A 55 11.55 6.13 6.71
N GLN A 56 12.40 6.70 5.88
CA GLN A 56 11.98 7.21 4.58
C GLN A 56 12.51 6.36 3.45
N GLY A 57 11.66 6.14 2.47
CA GLY A 57 12.01 5.35 1.30
C GLY A 57 11.34 5.86 0.05
N GLU A 58 11.36 5.03 -0.99
CA GLU A 58 10.78 5.36 -2.28
C GLU A 58 9.89 4.22 -2.74
N TRP A 59 8.90 4.55 -3.57
CA TRP A 59 8.03 3.53 -4.15
C TRP A 59 7.85 3.78 -5.64
N SER A 60 7.56 2.71 -6.35
CA SER A 60 7.29 2.77 -7.78
C SER A 60 6.42 1.58 -8.17
N ILE A 61 5.86 1.67 -9.38
CA ILE A 61 5.12 0.56 -9.98
C ILE A 61 6.01 -0.01 -11.07
N VAL A 62 6.34 -1.30 -10.92
CA VAL A 62 7.22 -1.97 -11.87
C VAL A 62 6.41 -2.71 -12.91
N GLU A 63 7.09 -3.28 -13.90
CA GLU A 63 6.42 -4.08 -14.94
C GLU A 63 5.53 -5.13 -14.30
N ASP A 64 4.49 -5.52 -15.00
CA ASP A 64 3.48 -6.47 -14.55
C ASP A 64 2.58 -5.92 -13.45
N GLY A 65 2.66 -4.62 -13.16
CA GLY A 65 1.76 -3.97 -12.21
C GLY A 65 2.04 -4.29 -10.76
N ALA A 66 3.27 -4.65 -10.42
CA ALA A 66 3.64 -4.88 -9.03
C ALA A 66 4.11 -3.58 -8.38
N PHE A 67 3.92 -3.49 -7.07
CA PHE A 67 4.41 -2.38 -6.25
C PHE A 67 5.82 -2.70 -5.78
N SER A 68 6.75 -1.73 -5.91
CA SER A 68 8.12 -1.89 -5.44
C SER A 68 8.45 -0.79 -4.45
N SER A 69 9.11 -1.16 -3.35
CA SER A 69 9.62 -0.19 -2.38
C SER A 69 11.14 -0.30 -2.30
N PHE A 70 11.79 0.84 -2.06
CA PHE A 70 13.22 0.91 -1.86
C PHE A 70 13.51 1.66 -0.56
N TRP A 71 14.30 1.04 0.30
CA TRP A 71 14.68 1.59 1.60
C TRP A 71 16.20 1.73 1.62
N PRO A 72 16.72 2.95 1.58
CA PRO A 72 18.16 3.15 1.61
C PRO A 72 18.83 2.48 2.82
N PRO A 73 20.05 2.03 2.68
CA PRO A 73 20.92 2.19 1.49
C PRO A 73 20.69 1.15 0.39
N ASP A 74 20.10 -0.01 0.67
CA ASP A 74 20.11 -1.10 -0.31
C ASP A 74 18.94 -2.08 -0.24
N TYR A 75 17.92 -1.84 0.58
CA TYR A 75 16.81 -2.80 0.69
C TYR A 75 15.71 -2.49 -0.32
N ARG A 76 15.37 -3.48 -1.13
CA ARG A 76 14.30 -3.36 -2.13
C ARG A 76 13.37 -4.56 -2.01
N ALA A 77 12.07 -4.30 -2.07
CA ALA A 77 11.06 -5.36 -2.01
C ALA A 77 9.94 -5.08 -2.99
N THR A 78 9.34 -6.14 -3.52
CA THR A 78 8.25 -6.07 -4.48
C THR A 78 7.04 -6.79 -3.91
N TYR A 79 5.85 -6.21 -4.12
CA TYR A 79 4.61 -6.71 -3.54
C TYR A 79 3.49 -6.70 -4.58
N GLY A 80 2.60 -7.69 -4.49
CA GLY A 80 1.30 -7.61 -5.11
C GLY A 80 0.35 -6.90 -4.15
N LEU A 81 -0.53 -6.07 -4.68
CA LEU A 81 -1.51 -5.35 -3.85
C LEU A 81 -2.91 -5.88 -4.11
N ARG A 82 -3.68 -6.06 -3.03
CA ARG A 82 -5.09 -6.45 -3.11
C ARG A 82 -5.92 -5.52 -2.26
N TRP A 83 -7.15 -5.30 -2.70
CA TRP A 83 -8.07 -4.43 -1.97
C TRP A 83 -8.60 -5.10 -0.71
N ILE A 84 -8.71 -4.35 0.37
CA ILE A 84 -9.49 -4.75 1.54
C ILE A 84 -10.81 -4.01 1.46
N VAL A 85 -11.92 -4.77 1.41
CA VAL A 85 -13.26 -4.21 1.36
C VAL A 85 -14.04 -4.72 2.56
N GLU A 86 -14.57 -3.80 3.36
CA GLU A 86 -15.32 -4.10 4.57
C GLU A 86 -16.62 -3.32 4.53
N ASP A 87 -17.73 -3.99 4.81
CA ASP A 87 -19.07 -3.37 4.82
C ASP A 87 -19.39 -2.64 3.51
N GLY A 88 -18.96 -3.21 2.38
CA GLY A 88 -19.23 -2.65 1.06
C GLY A 88 -18.34 -1.47 0.68
N ALA A 89 -17.32 -1.15 1.48
CA ALA A 89 -16.45 -0.01 1.21
C ALA A 89 -14.98 -0.42 1.25
N VAL A 90 -14.18 0.18 0.38
CA VAL A 90 -12.74 -0.02 0.39
C VAL A 90 -12.17 0.57 1.67
N SER A 91 -11.47 -0.25 2.45
CA SER A 91 -10.95 0.16 3.75
C SER A 91 -9.44 0.05 3.86
N GLY A 92 -8.77 -0.55 2.90
CA GLY A 92 -7.31 -0.66 2.96
C GLY A 92 -6.73 -1.50 1.85
N LEU A 93 -5.48 -1.90 2.06
CA LEU A 93 -4.70 -2.66 1.10
C LEU A 93 -3.98 -3.81 1.80
N SER A 94 -3.91 -4.97 1.13
CA SER A 94 -3.04 -6.06 1.52
C SER A 94 -1.80 -6.03 0.64
N PHE A 95 -0.63 -6.05 1.26
CA PHE A 95 0.66 -6.12 0.57
C PHE A 95 1.18 -7.54 0.71
N ILE A 96 1.36 -8.23 -0.42
CA ILE A 96 1.83 -9.62 -0.43
C ILE A 96 3.21 -9.65 -1.07
N GLN A 97 4.22 -9.96 -0.27
CA GLN A 97 5.61 -9.88 -0.72
C GLN A 97 5.93 -10.96 -1.74
N ALA A 98 6.42 -10.54 -2.89
CA ALA A 98 6.79 -11.46 -3.96
C ALA A 98 7.93 -12.38 -3.52
N GLY A 99 7.81 -13.66 -3.87
CA GLY A 99 8.82 -14.65 -3.54
C GLY A 99 8.76 -15.20 -2.13
N ARG A 100 8.06 -14.51 -1.21
CA ARG A 100 7.95 -14.95 0.19
C ARG A 100 6.52 -15.27 0.59
N GLY A 101 5.54 -14.57 0.01
CA GLY A 101 4.14 -14.75 0.36
C GLY A 101 3.72 -14.09 1.68
N ASP A 102 4.62 -13.38 2.34
CA ASP A 102 4.28 -12.65 3.56
C ASP A 102 3.23 -11.60 3.24
N ARG A 103 2.24 -11.45 4.13
CA ARG A 103 1.10 -10.57 3.92
C ARG A 103 1.05 -9.50 5.00
N TYR A 104 0.88 -8.26 4.58
CA TYR A 104 0.77 -7.11 5.48
C TYR A 104 -0.50 -6.34 5.13
N ASP A 105 -1.44 -6.26 6.06
CA ASP A 105 -2.71 -5.57 5.85
C ASP A 105 -2.66 -4.20 6.49
N GLY A 106 -2.88 -3.16 5.68
CA GLY A 106 -2.97 -1.79 6.14
C GLY A 106 -4.36 -1.23 5.88
N ARG A 107 -4.92 -0.56 6.87
CA ARG A 107 -6.22 0.08 6.72
C ARG A 107 -6.07 1.59 6.68
N TYR A 108 -6.89 2.22 5.87
CA TYR A 108 -6.86 3.69 5.75
C TYR A 108 -7.30 4.33 7.07
N GLU A 109 -6.53 5.32 7.47
CA GLU A 109 -6.78 6.08 8.67
C GLU A 109 -7.93 7.08 8.49
#